data_23d0edf5233a669913ae21014a1597ab
#
_entry.id   23d0edf5233a669913ae21014a1597ab
#
_cell.length_a   1.000
_cell.length_b   1.000
_cell.length_c   1.000
_cell.angle_alpha   90.00
_cell.angle_beta   90.00
_cell.angle_gamma   90.00
#
_symmetry.space_group_name_H-M   'P 1'
#
loop_
_entity.id
_entity.type
_entity.pdbx_description
1 polymer ?
#
loop_
_entity_poly.entity_id
_entity_poly.type
_entity_poly.pdbx_seq_one_letter_code
_entity_poly.pdbx_strand_id
1 'polypeptide(L)'
;LALFVAVAYFTFSSRGMLAYTFGIYLDLPNVIIHECGHALTARLWGGSIQSIKFNVLPAIVKNSGILGLAEIGNRSGLGMFFSLLGGYVSQALFFVVMSYLYLQGLLLWVIPLFLGIYLLTNLLAREKSFWQNLINLIVIGISILIYRNDSSILIRIYQSVDIITISFVVWYMLGLAHQFFIVLLLKNDSHWDGTALATKTYIPTIIWKGLFLLAMGGAYFAPSWLQLLLV
;
A
#
# COMPACT_ATOMS: atom_id res chain seq x y z
N LEU A 1 -11.69 7.65 -16.28
CA LEU A 1 -12.28 6.49 -16.95
C LEU A 1 -11.30 5.81 -17.90
N ALA A 2 -10.65 6.53 -18.86
CA ALA A 2 -9.70 5.95 -19.80
C ALA A 2 -8.54 5.20 -19.12
N LEU A 3 -7.96 5.78 -18.06
CA LEU A 3 -6.90 5.19 -17.28
C LEU A 3 -7.35 3.87 -16.61
N PHE A 4 -8.55 3.86 -16.05
CA PHE A 4 -9.14 2.68 -15.41
C PHE A 4 -9.37 1.56 -16.44
N VAL A 5 -9.88 1.91 -17.62
CA VAL A 5 -10.05 0.97 -18.75
C VAL A 5 -8.71 0.44 -19.24
N ALA A 6 -7.67 1.28 -19.33
CA ALA A 6 -6.32 0.87 -19.73
C ALA A 6 -5.72 -0.13 -18.72
N VAL A 7 -5.84 0.13 -17.40
CA VAL A 7 -5.38 -0.79 -16.36
C VAL A 7 -6.16 -2.10 -16.39
N ALA A 8 -7.50 -2.03 -16.57
CA ALA A 8 -8.33 -3.21 -16.73
C ALA A 8 -7.87 -4.03 -17.94
N TYR A 9 -7.75 -3.39 -19.12
CA TYR A 9 -7.26 -4.05 -20.33
C TYR A 9 -5.91 -4.71 -20.12
N PHE A 10 -4.97 -3.99 -19.50
CA PHE A 10 -3.64 -4.51 -19.19
C PHE A 10 -3.70 -5.73 -18.25
N THR A 11 -4.50 -5.66 -17.19
CA THR A 11 -4.69 -6.77 -16.25
C THR A 11 -5.27 -8.03 -16.93
N PHE A 12 -6.21 -7.84 -17.86
CA PHE A 12 -6.88 -8.94 -18.55
C PHE A 12 -6.10 -9.51 -19.74
N SER A 13 -5.35 -8.67 -20.47
CA SER A 13 -4.67 -9.08 -21.71
C SER A 13 -3.23 -9.57 -21.51
N SER A 14 -2.64 -9.32 -20.36
CA SER A 14 -1.22 -9.53 -20.14
C SER A 14 -0.89 -10.96 -19.71
N ARG A 15 -0.60 -11.82 -20.67
CA ARG A 15 -0.06 -13.18 -20.42
C ARG A 15 1.48 -13.25 -20.53
N GLY A 16 2.14 -12.15 -20.87
CA GLY A 16 3.59 -12.09 -21.08
C GLY A 16 4.38 -11.76 -19.81
N MET A 17 5.67 -12.17 -19.79
CA MET A 17 6.58 -11.90 -18.66
C MET A 17 6.76 -10.40 -18.39
N LEU A 18 6.76 -9.55 -19.43
CA LEU A 18 6.86 -8.09 -19.29
C LEU A 18 5.67 -7.50 -18.55
N ALA A 19 4.48 -7.94 -18.89
CA ALA A 19 3.25 -7.46 -18.26
C ALA A 19 3.15 -7.93 -16.79
N TYR A 20 3.56 -9.15 -16.50
CA TYR A 20 3.68 -9.66 -15.14
C TYR A 20 4.67 -8.82 -14.31
N THR A 21 5.85 -8.56 -14.86
CA THR A 21 6.88 -7.71 -14.23
C THR A 21 6.36 -6.29 -13.97
N PHE A 22 5.68 -5.71 -14.95
CA PHE A 22 5.09 -4.38 -14.80
C PHE A 22 4.01 -4.37 -13.71
N GLY A 23 3.14 -5.38 -13.66
CA GLY A 23 2.12 -5.51 -12.62
C GLY A 23 2.72 -5.56 -11.21
N ILE A 24 3.81 -6.31 -11.01
CA ILE A 24 4.52 -6.36 -9.72
C ILE A 24 4.98 -4.96 -9.28
N TYR A 25 5.64 -4.21 -10.17
CA TYR A 25 6.12 -2.88 -9.82
C TYR A 25 4.97 -1.88 -9.67
N LEU A 26 3.90 -2.04 -10.45
CA LEU A 26 2.70 -1.21 -10.33
C LEU A 26 2.06 -1.35 -8.95
N ASP A 27 2.01 -2.56 -8.42
CA ASP A 27 1.38 -2.87 -7.14
C ASP A 27 2.25 -2.53 -5.93
N LEU A 28 3.55 -2.38 -6.11
CA LEU A 28 4.51 -2.32 -5.01
C LEU A 28 4.16 -1.26 -3.92
N PRO A 29 3.84 0.00 -4.23
CA PRO A 29 3.47 0.97 -3.19
C PRO A 29 2.21 0.57 -2.42
N ASN A 30 1.23 -0.01 -3.12
CA ASN A 30 -0.02 -0.47 -2.52
C ASN A 30 0.22 -1.66 -1.61
N VAL A 31 1.04 -2.62 -2.04
CA VAL A 31 1.40 -3.79 -1.22
C VAL A 31 2.19 -3.36 0.02
N ILE A 32 3.09 -2.36 -0.08
CA ILE A 32 3.78 -1.83 1.10
C ILE A 32 2.78 -1.29 2.12
N ILE A 33 1.82 -0.46 1.71
CA ILE A 33 0.79 0.07 2.62
C ILE A 33 -0.10 -1.06 3.15
N HIS A 34 -0.42 -2.05 2.34
CA HIS A 34 -1.20 -3.23 2.72
C HIS A 34 -0.53 -3.99 3.87
N GLU A 35 0.73 -4.39 3.69
CA GLU A 35 1.48 -5.13 4.71
C GLU A 35 1.72 -4.30 5.97
N CYS A 36 2.01 -3.01 5.82
CA CYS A 36 2.09 -2.08 6.93
C CYS A 36 0.75 -1.99 7.67
N GLY A 37 -0.36 -2.01 6.95
CA GLY A 37 -1.71 -2.02 7.52
C GLY A 37 -1.97 -3.24 8.42
N HIS A 38 -1.64 -4.44 7.94
CA HIS A 38 -1.70 -5.67 8.76
C HIS A 38 -0.87 -5.54 10.03
N ALA A 39 0.37 -5.11 9.88
CA ALA A 39 1.34 -5.03 10.95
C ALA A 39 0.95 -3.98 12.01
N LEU A 40 0.58 -2.78 11.61
CA LEU A 40 0.20 -1.69 12.53
C LEU A 40 -1.10 -2.01 13.26
N THR A 41 -2.11 -2.54 12.57
CA THR A 41 -3.37 -2.95 13.21
C THR A 41 -3.15 -4.11 14.18
N ALA A 42 -2.33 -5.10 13.83
CA ALA A 42 -1.95 -6.15 14.80
C ALA A 42 -1.31 -5.54 16.04
N ARG A 43 -0.40 -4.57 15.88
CA ARG A 43 0.28 -3.89 16.98
C ARG A 43 -0.67 -3.10 17.87
N LEU A 44 -1.63 -2.38 17.29
CA LEU A 44 -2.66 -1.63 18.03
C LEU A 44 -3.50 -2.54 18.92
N TRP A 45 -3.74 -3.79 18.50
CA TRP A 45 -4.50 -4.78 19.28
C TRP A 45 -3.60 -5.68 20.15
N GLY A 46 -2.43 -5.20 20.51
CA GLY A 46 -1.52 -5.87 21.45
C GLY A 46 -0.74 -7.04 20.87
N GLY A 47 -0.77 -7.22 19.55
CA GLY A 47 0.05 -8.17 18.82
C GLY A 47 1.51 -7.72 18.68
N SER A 48 2.30 -8.49 17.96
CA SER A 48 3.70 -8.20 17.64
C SER A 48 3.93 -8.29 16.14
N ILE A 49 4.81 -7.44 15.64
CA ILE A 49 5.30 -7.52 14.27
C ILE A 49 6.59 -8.34 14.33
N GLN A 50 6.61 -9.52 13.71
CA GLN A 50 7.81 -10.34 13.65
C GLN A 50 8.71 -9.85 12.53
N SER A 51 8.25 -9.86 11.29
CA SER A 51 8.98 -9.36 10.15
C SER A 51 8.04 -8.79 9.08
N ILE A 52 8.58 -7.93 8.22
CA ILE A 52 7.91 -7.48 6.99
C ILE A 52 8.87 -7.71 5.85
N LYS A 53 8.44 -8.40 4.82
CA LYS A 53 9.25 -8.78 3.67
C LYS A 53 8.59 -8.34 2.37
N PHE A 54 9.38 -7.82 1.43
CA PHE A 54 8.92 -7.46 0.10
C PHE A 54 9.81 -8.13 -0.94
N ASN A 55 9.20 -8.86 -1.86
CA ASN A 55 9.88 -9.53 -2.96
C ASN A 55 9.80 -8.63 -4.21
N VAL A 56 10.86 -7.88 -4.47
CA VAL A 56 10.91 -6.96 -5.62
C VAL A 56 11.41 -7.62 -6.91
N LEU A 57 11.92 -8.85 -6.82
CA LEU A 57 12.42 -9.59 -7.99
C LEU A 57 11.28 -10.42 -8.62
N PRO A 58 10.93 -10.18 -9.90
CA PRO A 58 9.84 -10.88 -10.57
C PRO A 58 9.98 -12.40 -10.56
N ALA A 59 11.19 -12.92 -10.63
CA ALA A 59 11.45 -14.37 -10.56
C ALA A 59 11.06 -14.96 -9.20
N ILE A 60 11.31 -14.24 -8.09
CA ILE A 60 10.94 -14.69 -6.75
C ILE A 60 9.42 -14.63 -6.60
N VAL A 61 8.79 -13.52 -7.02
CA VAL A 61 7.34 -13.37 -6.93
C VAL A 61 6.62 -14.42 -7.78
N LYS A 62 7.13 -14.71 -8.99
CA LYS A 62 6.57 -15.75 -9.85
C LYS A 62 6.59 -17.14 -9.21
N ASN A 63 7.64 -17.45 -8.47
CA ASN A 63 7.80 -18.76 -7.82
C ASN A 63 7.01 -18.87 -6.50
N SER A 64 6.95 -17.80 -5.71
CA SER A 64 6.31 -17.78 -4.41
C SER A 64 4.83 -17.35 -4.46
N GLY A 65 4.42 -16.62 -5.49
CA GLY A 65 3.12 -15.94 -5.55
C GLY A 65 2.99 -14.76 -4.57
N ILE A 66 4.05 -14.42 -3.84
CA ILE A 66 4.01 -13.47 -2.71
C ILE A 66 4.86 -12.25 -3.05
N LEU A 67 4.23 -11.08 -3.19
CA LEU A 67 4.91 -9.80 -3.38
C LEU A 67 5.27 -9.15 -2.05
N GLY A 68 4.37 -9.17 -1.08
CA GLY A 68 4.58 -8.71 0.29
C GLY A 68 4.13 -9.74 1.32
N LEU A 69 4.73 -9.72 2.50
CA LEU A 69 4.37 -10.59 3.62
C LEU A 69 4.67 -9.89 4.95
N ALA A 70 3.64 -9.66 5.75
CA ALA A 70 3.77 -9.27 7.15
C ALA A 70 3.59 -10.49 8.06
N GLU A 71 4.67 -10.90 8.71
CA GLU A 71 4.64 -11.94 9.74
C GLU A 71 4.26 -11.32 11.08
N ILE A 72 3.06 -11.61 11.56
CA ILE A 72 2.48 -11.00 12.74
C ILE A 72 2.09 -12.05 13.79
N GLY A 73 2.31 -11.73 15.05
CA GLY A 73 1.82 -12.52 16.18
C GLY A 73 0.65 -11.81 16.85
N ASN A 74 -0.55 -12.39 16.73
CA ASN A 74 -1.75 -11.86 17.39
C ASN A 74 -1.99 -12.55 18.72
N ARG A 75 -2.34 -11.76 19.76
CA ARG A 75 -2.66 -12.29 21.09
C ARG A 75 -4.13 -12.67 21.25
N SER A 76 -5.00 -12.13 20.43
CA SER A 76 -6.45 -12.34 20.51
C SER A 76 -7.08 -12.57 19.14
N GLY A 77 -8.26 -13.20 19.12
CA GLY A 77 -9.04 -13.37 17.90
C GLY A 77 -9.48 -12.04 17.28
N LEU A 78 -9.80 -11.03 18.11
CA LEU A 78 -10.09 -9.67 17.66
C LEU A 78 -8.87 -9.01 17.03
N GLY A 79 -7.68 -9.15 17.62
CA GLY A 79 -6.45 -8.64 17.05
C GLY A 79 -6.17 -9.22 15.67
N MET A 80 -6.40 -10.52 15.48
CA MET A 80 -6.24 -11.17 14.19
C MET A 80 -7.29 -10.68 13.18
N PHE A 81 -8.54 -10.52 13.60
CA PHE A 81 -9.61 -9.99 12.76
C PHE A 81 -9.28 -8.60 12.23
N PHE A 82 -8.94 -7.66 13.11
CA PHE A 82 -8.57 -6.30 12.69
C PHE A 82 -7.28 -6.26 11.89
N SER A 83 -6.33 -7.14 12.19
CA SER A 83 -5.13 -7.26 11.38
C SER A 83 -5.45 -7.66 9.94
N LEU A 84 -6.28 -8.68 9.72
CA LEU A 84 -6.68 -9.11 8.38
C LEU A 84 -7.45 -8.03 7.61
N LEU A 85 -8.28 -7.23 8.29
CA LEU A 85 -8.93 -6.07 7.68
C LEU A 85 -7.94 -4.97 7.33
N GLY A 86 -6.88 -4.82 8.14
CA GLY A 86 -5.93 -3.72 8.08
C GLY A 86 -5.27 -3.52 6.72
N GLY A 87 -5.04 -4.60 5.97
CA GLY A 87 -4.41 -4.52 4.66
C GLY A 87 -5.18 -3.64 3.68
N TYR A 88 -6.34 -4.07 3.24
CA TYR A 88 -7.15 -3.35 2.24
C TYR A 88 -7.70 -2.02 2.74
N VAL A 89 -8.06 -1.95 4.03
CA VAL A 89 -8.54 -0.71 4.63
C VAL A 89 -7.44 0.35 4.64
N SER A 90 -6.20 -0.01 4.96
CA SER A 90 -5.08 0.94 4.95
C SER A 90 -4.74 1.44 3.55
N GLN A 91 -4.84 0.60 2.52
CA GLN A 91 -4.67 1.04 1.13
C GLN A 91 -5.71 2.11 0.74
N ALA A 92 -6.98 1.84 1.00
CA ALA A 92 -8.07 2.77 0.73
C ALA A 92 -7.91 4.06 1.53
N LEU A 93 -7.62 3.96 2.83
CA LEU A 93 -7.44 5.11 3.71
C LEU A 93 -6.24 5.97 3.30
N PHE A 94 -5.12 5.36 2.93
CA PHE A 94 -3.96 6.09 2.45
C PHE A 94 -4.27 6.90 1.18
N PHE A 95 -5.06 6.34 0.26
CA PHE A 95 -5.51 7.06 -0.92
C PHE A 95 -6.42 8.25 -0.57
N VAL A 96 -7.34 8.07 0.39
CA VAL A 96 -8.19 9.18 0.90
C VAL A 96 -7.34 10.28 1.50
N VAL A 97 -6.35 9.93 2.32
CA VAL A 97 -5.41 10.91 2.92
C VAL A 97 -4.58 11.62 1.86
N MET A 98 -4.06 10.90 0.86
CA MET A 98 -3.36 11.54 -0.27
C MET A 98 -4.26 12.54 -1.01
N SER A 99 -5.53 12.16 -1.25
CA SER A 99 -6.51 13.03 -1.89
C SER A 99 -6.78 14.29 -1.07
N TYR A 100 -6.90 14.16 0.24
CA TYR A 100 -7.05 15.27 1.16
C TYR A 100 -5.82 16.21 1.13
N LEU A 101 -4.62 15.66 1.22
CA LEU A 101 -3.38 16.43 1.14
C LEU A 101 -3.25 17.18 -0.19
N TYR A 102 -3.66 16.55 -1.30
CA TYR A 102 -3.71 17.21 -2.60
C TYR A 102 -4.66 18.41 -2.60
N LEU A 103 -5.90 18.24 -2.11
CA LEU A 103 -6.90 19.31 -2.06
C LEU A 103 -6.50 20.47 -1.14
N GLN A 104 -5.73 20.19 -0.09
CA GLN A 104 -5.21 21.22 0.82
C GLN A 104 -3.91 21.89 0.32
N GLY A 105 -3.41 21.57 -0.88
CA GLY A 105 -2.13 22.05 -1.37
C GLY A 105 -0.91 21.51 -0.61
N LEU A 106 -1.10 20.43 0.16
CA LEU A 106 -0.07 19.78 0.99
C LEU A 106 0.53 18.54 0.33
N LEU A 107 0.55 18.51 -1.01
CA LEU A 107 0.99 17.36 -1.80
C LEU A 107 2.38 16.85 -1.42
N LEU A 108 3.29 17.75 -1.04
CA LEU A 108 4.66 17.44 -0.63
C LEU A 108 4.74 16.47 0.57
N TRP A 109 3.70 16.37 1.37
CA TRP A 109 3.67 15.49 2.54
C TRP A 109 3.32 14.03 2.21
N VAL A 110 2.89 13.73 1.00
CA VAL A 110 2.48 12.37 0.59
C VAL A 110 3.64 11.39 0.69
N ILE A 111 4.80 11.71 0.11
CA ILE A 111 5.99 10.83 0.16
C ILE A 111 6.54 10.70 1.59
N PRO A 112 6.74 11.79 2.36
CA PRO A 112 7.12 11.68 3.76
C PRO A 112 6.17 10.83 4.60
N LEU A 113 4.85 10.94 4.38
CA LEU A 113 3.85 10.13 5.07
C LEU A 113 4.01 8.64 4.71
N PHE A 114 4.13 8.32 3.42
CA PHE A 114 4.36 6.95 2.96
C PHE A 114 5.62 6.34 3.57
N LEU A 115 6.73 7.06 3.49
CA LEU A 115 8.01 6.63 4.07
C LEU A 115 7.94 6.53 5.60
N GLY A 116 7.23 7.44 6.25
CA GLY A 116 7.01 7.43 7.70
C GLY A 116 6.25 6.18 8.16
N ILE A 117 5.18 5.80 7.46
CA ILE A 117 4.43 4.56 7.74
C ILE A 117 5.34 3.35 7.57
N TYR A 118 6.07 3.28 6.46
CA TYR A 118 7.01 2.20 6.18
C TYR A 118 8.11 2.09 7.26
N LEU A 119 8.77 3.21 7.58
CA LEU A 119 9.82 3.26 8.61
C LEU A 119 9.31 2.87 9.98
N LEU A 120 8.16 3.44 10.41
CA LEU A 120 7.55 3.12 11.69
C LEU A 120 7.28 1.62 11.82
N THR A 121 6.72 1.03 10.78
CA THR A 121 6.39 -0.39 10.80
C THR A 121 7.64 -1.26 10.87
N ASN A 122 8.69 -0.90 10.11
CA ASN A 122 9.98 -1.59 10.17
C ASN A 122 10.69 -1.41 11.51
N LEU A 123 10.60 -0.24 12.13
CA LEU A 123 11.19 0.00 13.46
C LEU A 123 10.53 -0.87 14.53
N LEU A 124 9.22 -1.11 14.41
CA LEU A 124 8.46 -1.94 15.34
C LEU A 124 8.63 -3.45 15.08
N ALA A 125 9.15 -3.86 13.92
CA ALA A 125 9.43 -5.26 13.61
C ALA A 125 10.60 -5.79 14.44
N ARG A 126 10.46 -7.03 14.92
CA ARG A 126 11.50 -7.72 15.72
C ARG A 126 12.67 -8.18 14.87
N GLU A 127 12.35 -8.78 13.72
CA GLU A 127 13.35 -9.29 12.78
C GLU A 127 13.51 -8.29 11.64
N LYS A 128 14.74 -7.88 11.36
CA LYS A 128 15.07 -6.94 10.31
C LYS A 128 16.08 -7.56 9.36
N SER A 129 15.77 -7.55 8.08
CA SER A 129 16.75 -7.95 7.09
C SER A 129 17.84 -6.88 6.93
N PHE A 130 19.03 -7.29 6.51
CA PHE A 130 20.12 -6.37 6.18
C PHE A 130 19.66 -5.28 5.18
N TRP A 131 18.94 -5.68 4.15
CA TRP A 131 18.44 -4.77 3.11
C TRP A 131 17.43 -3.75 3.65
N GLN A 132 16.55 -4.16 4.56
CA GLN A 132 15.62 -3.24 5.22
C GLN A 132 16.36 -2.20 6.07
N ASN A 133 17.37 -2.63 6.82
CA ASN A 133 18.19 -1.70 7.58
C ASN A 133 18.95 -0.72 6.68
N LEU A 134 19.48 -1.19 5.54
CA LEU A 134 20.16 -0.35 4.58
C LEU A 134 19.21 0.68 3.96
N ILE A 135 18.02 0.28 3.54
CA ILE A 135 16.99 1.19 3.01
C ILE A 135 16.59 2.23 4.08
N ASN A 136 16.38 1.81 5.32
CA ASN A 136 16.05 2.72 6.42
C ASN A 136 17.17 3.75 6.63
N LEU A 137 18.44 3.33 6.60
CA LEU A 137 19.59 4.23 6.72
C LEU A 137 19.67 5.21 5.55
N ILE A 138 19.43 4.75 4.33
CA ILE A 138 19.40 5.62 3.13
C ILE A 138 18.29 6.66 3.25
N VAL A 139 17.08 6.25 3.63
CA VAL A 139 15.93 7.18 3.79
C VAL A 139 16.21 8.20 4.89
N ILE A 140 16.72 7.78 6.03
CA ILE A 140 17.11 8.68 7.14
C ILE A 140 18.24 9.61 6.68
N GLY A 141 19.26 9.10 6.00
CA GLY A 141 20.38 9.88 5.48
C GLY A 141 19.94 10.95 4.50
N ILE A 142 19.08 10.61 3.54
CA ILE A 142 18.50 11.57 2.59
C ILE A 142 17.67 12.63 3.33
N SER A 143 16.86 12.23 4.31
CA SER A 143 16.06 13.16 5.11
C SER A 143 16.92 14.17 5.87
N ILE A 144 18.04 13.72 6.46
CA ILE A 144 19.01 14.60 7.14
C ILE A 144 19.71 15.54 6.16
N LEU A 145 20.09 15.04 4.97
CA LEU A 145 20.72 15.86 3.93
C LEU A 145 19.77 16.95 3.44
N ILE A 146 18.50 16.62 3.22
CA ILE A 146 17.46 17.58 2.83
C ILE A 146 17.29 18.64 3.94
N TYR A 147 17.27 18.24 5.21
CA TYR A 147 17.10 19.15 6.34
C TYR A 147 18.30 20.08 6.55
N ARG A 148 19.52 19.63 6.25
CA ARG A 148 20.77 20.39 6.51
C ARG A 148 21.18 21.35 5.39
N ASN A 149 20.64 21.20 4.18
CA ASN A 149 21.13 21.96 3.04
C ASN A 149 20.42 23.30 2.85
N ASP A 150 21.24 24.28 2.43
CA ASP A 150 20.89 25.67 2.19
C ASP A 150 19.80 25.87 1.13
N SER A 151 19.09 26.98 1.22
CA SER A 151 17.90 27.35 0.48
C SER A 151 17.94 27.21 -1.06
N SER A 152 19.11 27.26 -1.70
CA SER A 152 19.22 27.16 -3.16
C SER A 152 19.03 25.74 -3.71
N ILE A 153 19.51 24.74 -2.97
CA ILE A 153 19.29 23.31 -3.31
C ILE A 153 17.84 22.93 -2.98
N LEU A 154 17.30 23.42 -1.88
CA LEU A 154 15.91 23.24 -1.49
C LEU A 154 14.92 23.77 -2.53
N ILE A 155 15.19 24.92 -3.18
CA ILE A 155 14.31 25.46 -4.24
C ILE A 155 14.30 24.54 -5.47
N ARG A 156 15.45 24.01 -5.90
CA ARG A 156 15.53 23.06 -7.02
C ARG A 156 14.89 21.72 -6.68
N ILE A 157 15.10 21.23 -5.46
CA ILE A 157 14.43 20.02 -4.96
C ILE A 157 12.92 20.27 -4.91
N TYR A 158 12.47 21.44 -4.40
CA TYR A 158 11.06 21.79 -4.31
C TYR A 158 10.34 21.70 -5.68
N GLN A 159 10.93 22.28 -6.73
CA GLN A 159 10.40 22.21 -8.09
C GLN A 159 10.37 20.78 -8.67
N SER A 160 11.32 19.92 -8.26
CA SER A 160 11.37 18.52 -8.69
C SER A 160 10.45 17.61 -7.86
N VAL A 161 10.21 17.95 -6.59
CA VAL A 161 9.38 17.16 -5.66
C VAL A 161 7.92 17.14 -6.10
N ASP A 162 7.39 18.21 -6.68
CA ASP A 162 6.02 18.20 -7.19
C ASP A 162 5.84 17.15 -8.28
N ILE A 163 6.76 17.08 -9.25
CA ILE A 163 6.71 16.09 -10.33
C ILE A 163 6.85 14.68 -9.77
N ILE A 164 7.80 14.46 -8.85
CA ILE A 164 8.03 13.16 -8.22
C ILE A 164 6.79 12.75 -7.41
N THR A 165 6.20 13.67 -6.65
CA THR A 165 5.03 13.39 -5.82
C THR A 165 3.80 13.12 -6.66
N ILE A 166 3.56 13.89 -7.72
CA ILE A 166 2.47 13.63 -8.68
C ILE A 166 2.66 12.26 -9.33
N SER A 167 3.88 11.95 -9.77
CA SER A 167 4.20 10.64 -10.35
C SER A 167 3.95 9.51 -9.37
N PHE A 168 4.29 9.67 -8.10
CA PHE A 168 4.02 8.71 -7.04
C PHE A 168 2.51 8.54 -6.79
N VAL A 169 1.74 9.63 -6.74
CA VAL A 169 0.27 9.58 -6.58
C VAL A 169 -0.37 8.84 -7.75
N VAL A 170 0.03 9.15 -8.98
CA VAL A 170 -0.44 8.44 -10.18
C VAL A 170 -0.08 6.97 -10.13
N TRP A 171 1.15 6.65 -9.73
CA TRP A 171 1.60 5.27 -9.56
C TRP A 171 0.75 4.53 -8.53
N TYR A 172 0.52 5.14 -7.36
CA TYR A 172 -0.32 4.56 -6.31
C TYR A 172 -1.77 4.33 -6.79
N MET A 173 -2.35 5.31 -7.49
CA MET A 173 -3.69 5.19 -8.07
C MET A 173 -3.79 4.02 -9.06
N LEU A 174 -2.82 3.88 -9.95
CA LEU A 174 -2.78 2.80 -10.93
C LEU A 174 -2.67 1.43 -10.25
N GLY A 175 -1.81 1.30 -9.25
CA GLY A 175 -1.65 0.09 -8.47
C GLY A 175 -2.92 -0.26 -7.70
N LEU A 176 -3.61 0.72 -7.10
CA LEU A 176 -4.88 0.48 -6.40
C LEU A 176 -5.98 0.02 -7.37
N ALA A 177 -6.03 0.59 -8.58
CA ALA A 177 -6.95 0.12 -9.63
C ALA A 177 -6.61 -1.33 -10.07
N HIS A 178 -5.34 -1.63 -10.25
CA HIS A 178 -4.88 -2.98 -10.60
C HIS A 178 -5.27 -3.99 -9.53
N GLN A 179 -5.02 -3.68 -8.26
CA GLN A 179 -5.43 -4.52 -7.12
C GLN A 179 -6.94 -4.70 -7.02
N PHE A 180 -7.72 -3.65 -7.29
CA PHE A 180 -9.18 -3.77 -7.38
C PHE A 180 -9.58 -4.84 -8.39
N PHE A 181 -8.99 -4.85 -9.60
CA PHE A 181 -9.28 -5.86 -10.60
C PHE A 181 -8.78 -7.26 -10.21
N ILE A 182 -7.60 -7.35 -9.59
CA ILE A 182 -7.11 -8.62 -9.05
C ILE A 182 -8.12 -9.19 -8.05
N VAL A 183 -8.56 -8.40 -7.06
CA VAL A 183 -9.55 -8.86 -6.07
C VAL A 183 -10.87 -9.20 -6.73
N LEU A 184 -11.33 -8.43 -7.73
CA LEU A 184 -12.56 -8.72 -8.47
C LEU A 184 -12.52 -10.08 -9.17
N LEU A 185 -11.37 -10.45 -9.73
CA LEU A 185 -11.16 -11.68 -10.49
C LEU A 185 -10.72 -12.86 -9.64
N LEU A 186 -10.27 -12.59 -8.41
CA LEU A 186 -9.72 -13.61 -7.53
C LEU A 186 -10.74 -14.72 -7.28
N LYS A 187 -10.35 -15.93 -7.56
CA LYS A 187 -11.08 -17.13 -7.12
C LYS A 187 -10.73 -17.40 -5.66
N ASN A 188 -11.52 -18.20 -4.97
CA ASN A 188 -11.24 -18.56 -3.56
C ASN A 188 -9.84 -19.16 -3.44
N ASP A 189 -8.91 -18.32 -2.96
CA ASP A 189 -7.52 -18.67 -2.69
C ASP A 189 -7.32 -18.75 -1.18
N SER A 190 -6.63 -19.81 -0.73
CA SER A 190 -6.36 -20.04 0.69
C SER A 190 -5.44 -18.97 1.31
N HIS A 191 -4.67 -18.28 0.49
CA HIS A 191 -3.70 -17.26 0.93
C HIS A 191 -4.24 -15.83 0.93
N TRP A 192 -5.52 -15.65 0.59
CA TRP A 192 -6.12 -14.33 0.55
C TRP A 192 -6.79 -13.95 1.90
N ASP A 193 -6.65 -12.70 2.32
CA ASP A 193 -7.19 -12.18 3.59
C ASP A 193 -8.69 -12.38 3.74
N GLY A 194 -9.46 -12.23 2.65
CA GLY A 194 -10.91 -12.45 2.66
C GLY A 194 -11.28 -13.91 2.94
N THR A 195 -10.46 -14.87 2.48
CA THR A 195 -10.64 -16.27 2.83
C THR A 195 -10.27 -16.54 4.28
N ALA A 196 -9.17 -15.93 4.77
CA ALA A 196 -8.78 -16.01 6.17
C ALA A 196 -9.85 -15.41 7.09
N LEU A 197 -10.43 -14.26 6.71
CA LEU A 197 -11.55 -13.64 7.44
C LEU A 197 -12.80 -14.54 7.43
N ALA A 198 -13.15 -15.11 6.28
CA ALA A 198 -14.30 -16.00 6.17
C ALA A 198 -14.19 -17.22 7.11
N THR A 199 -12.99 -17.81 7.18
CA THR A 199 -12.71 -18.93 8.09
C THR A 199 -12.85 -18.54 9.56
N LYS A 200 -12.50 -17.31 9.92
CA LYS A 200 -12.55 -16.82 11.31
C LYS A 200 -13.92 -16.32 11.75
N THR A 201 -14.69 -15.74 10.82
CA THR A 201 -15.96 -15.09 11.13
C THR A 201 -17.18 -15.89 10.74
N TYR A 202 -17.01 -16.98 9.98
CA TYR A 202 -18.08 -17.75 9.34
C TYR A 202 -18.91 -16.93 8.33
N ILE A 203 -18.45 -15.71 7.97
CA ILE A 203 -19.07 -14.89 6.94
C ILE A 203 -18.52 -15.32 5.58
N PRO A 204 -19.36 -15.58 4.57
CA PRO A 204 -18.90 -16.02 3.26
C PRO A 204 -17.84 -15.09 2.63
N THR A 205 -16.84 -15.68 1.99
CA THR A 205 -15.73 -14.96 1.33
C THR A 205 -16.21 -13.88 0.36
N ILE A 206 -17.35 -14.11 -0.32
CA ILE A 206 -17.92 -13.15 -1.26
C ILE A 206 -18.31 -11.82 -0.61
N ILE A 207 -18.73 -11.85 0.66
CA ILE A 207 -19.06 -10.63 1.42
C ILE A 207 -17.79 -9.83 1.71
N TRP A 208 -16.72 -10.48 2.14
CA TRP A 208 -15.42 -9.84 2.37
C TRP A 208 -14.86 -9.25 1.08
N LYS A 209 -14.97 -9.99 -0.01
CA LYS A 209 -14.61 -9.52 -1.34
C LYS A 209 -15.37 -8.24 -1.70
N GLY A 210 -16.69 -8.23 -1.51
CA GLY A 210 -17.53 -7.06 -1.74
C GLY A 210 -17.12 -5.86 -0.88
N LEU A 211 -16.84 -6.07 0.41
CA LEU A 211 -16.41 -5.01 1.34
C LEU A 211 -15.07 -4.42 0.94
N PHE A 212 -14.09 -5.24 0.55
CA PHE A 212 -12.80 -4.74 0.08
C PHE A 212 -12.90 -3.98 -1.24
N LEU A 213 -13.72 -4.47 -2.18
CA LEU A 213 -13.99 -3.76 -3.43
C LEU A 213 -14.70 -2.43 -3.18
N LEU A 214 -15.64 -2.38 -2.23
CA LEU A 214 -16.29 -1.13 -1.82
C LEU A 214 -15.31 -0.16 -1.18
N ALA A 215 -14.40 -0.63 -0.32
CA ALA A 215 -13.38 0.22 0.29
C ALA A 215 -12.44 0.82 -0.75
N MET A 216 -11.87 -0.01 -1.64
CA MET A 216 -10.97 0.44 -2.70
C MET A 216 -11.69 1.30 -3.74
N GLY A 217 -12.86 0.87 -4.23
CA GLY A 217 -13.65 1.62 -5.21
C GLY A 217 -14.18 2.93 -4.63
N GLY A 218 -14.66 2.92 -3.37
CA GLY A 218 -15.12 4.12 -2.67
C GLY A 218 -14.01 5.16 -2.48
N ALA A 219 -12.77 4.72 -2.27
CA ALA A 219 -11.63 5.61 -2.16
C ALA A 219 -11.41 6.46 -3.43
N TYR A 220 -11.70 5.94 -4.63
CA TYR A 220 -11.61 6.72 -5.88
C TYR A 220 -12.57 7.91 -5.95
N PHE A 221 -13.66 7.87 -5.20
CA PHE A 221 -14.60 8.99 -5.11
C PHE A 221 -14.24 9.98 -3.99
N ALA A 222 -13.22 9.66 -3.17
CA ALA A 222 -12.81 10.52 -2.06
C ALA A 222 -12.50 11.96 -2.47
N PRO A 223 -11.77 12.26 -3.59
CA PRO A 223 -11.51 13.64 -3.98
C PRO A 223 -12.79 14.45 -4.19
N SER A 224 -13.81 13.87 -4.84
CA SER A 224 -15.09 14.55 -5.08
C SER A 224 -15.87 14.80 -3.79
N TRP A 225 -15.87 13.83 -2.88
CA TRP A 225 -16.56 13.96 -1.59
C TRP A 225 -15.87 14.95 -0.68
N LEU A 226 -14.52 14.92 -0.64
CA LEU A 226 -13.76 15.88 0.15
C LEU A 226 -13.94 17.31 -0.34
N GLN A 227 -14.03 17.53 -1.67
CA GLN A 227 -14.34 18.85 -2.23
C GLN A 227 -15.71 19.37 -1.72
N LEU A 228 -16.73 18.51 -1.67
CA LEU A 228 -18.06 18.88 -1.17
C LEU A 228 -18.09 19.20 0.31
N LEU A 229 -17.19 18.60 1.11
CA LEU A 229 -17.11 18.83 2.55
C LEU A 229 -16.24 20.04 2.93
N LEU A 230 -15.41 20.54 2.03
CA LEU A 230 -14.46 21.63 2.27
C LEU A 230 -14.98 22.99 1.73
N VAL A 231 -16.11 22.98 1.02
CA VAL A 231 -16.86 24.17 0.58
C VAL A 231 -17.91 24.52 1.61
#